data_493f397ded4eec8853d82adb5a06bcb3
#
_entry.id   493f397ded4eec8853d82adb5a06bcb3
#
_cell.length_a   1.000
_cell.length_b   1.000
_cell.length_c   1.000
_cell.angle_alpha   90.00
_cell.angle_beta   90.00
_cell.angle_gamma   90.00
#
_symmetry.space_group_name_H-M   'P 1'
#
loop_
_entity.id
_entity.type
_entity.pdbx_description
1 polymer ?
#
loop_
_entity_poly.entity_id
_entity_poly.type
_entity_poly.pdbx_seq_one_letter_code
_entity_poly.pdbx_strand_id
1 'polypeptide(L)'
;PYADDGDLDYIPDYFVTVDLREDGSADIVYDITWQVIDGDQTDYLSWVKIGLPNAYAEDLTPLTDTISDLQYTGDGGSYAKVVFARRYYSPKVAAQNGGESRVRFAFSVHQSHLFSLNSDGTATFEFTPGWFDDLVVEHMQVRWRSGDGFVADNTSEEDGYLIWDFGPMGHGQSANIHVTVPVTTAETFDPDAQLTAADYDDGGMT
;
A
#
# COMPACT_ATOMS: atom_id res chain seq x y z
N PRO A 1 10.41 0.87 -21.38
CA PRO A 1 10.46 1.35 -20.02
C PRO A 1 9.21 2.15 -19.69
N TYR A 2 8.72 2.01 -18.46
CA TYR A 2 7.49 2.66 -18.02
C TYR A 2 7.76 3.98 -17.28
N ALA A 3 9.03 4.22 -16.90
CA ALA A 3 9.43 5.45 -16.24
C ALA A 3 9.44 6.63 -17.22
N ASP A 4 9.04 7.80 -16.73
CA ASP A 4 9.09 9.02 -17.50
C ASP A 4 10.54 9.53 -17.65
N ASP A 5 10.76 10.38 -18.64
CA ASP A 5 12.10 10.97 -18.88
C ASP A 5 12.47 11.88 -17.70
N GLY A 6 13.57 11.56 -17.03
CA GLY A 6 14.04 12.27 -15.84
C GLY A 6 13.72 11.60 -14.50
N ASP A 7 12.97 10.50 -14.49
CA ASP A 7 12.74 9.73 -13.27
C ASP A 7 14.02 9.06 -12.79
N LEU A 8 14.26 9.11 -11.47
CA LEU A 8 15.41 8.43 -10.84
C LEU A 8 15.10 6.96 -10.52
N ASP A 9 13.85 6.63 -10.34
CA ASP A 9 13.36 5.30 -9.97
C ASP A 9 11.91 5.09 -10.43
N TYR A 10 11.45 3.84 -10.35
CA TYR A 10 10.06 3.47 -10.57
C TYR A 10 9.71 2.21 -9.75
N ILE A 11 8.44 1.87 -9.72
CA ILE A 11 7.93 0.71 -8.97
C ILE A 11 7.45 -0.36 -9.95
N PRO A 12 8.24 -1.42 -10.20
CA PRO A 12 7.82 -2.54 -11.05
C PRO A 12 6.56 -3.25 -10.55
N ASP A 13 6.50 -3.54 -9.25
CA ASP A 13 5.39 -4.28 -8.64
C ASP A 13 4.96 -3.65 -7.32
N TYR A 14 3.66 -3.48 -7.15
CA TYR A 14 3.05 -3.00 -5.92
C TYR A 14 1.84 -3.88 -5.62
N PHE A 15 2.00 -4.80 -4.66
CA PHE A 15 0.96 -5.75 -4.29
C PHE A 15 0.48 -5.49 -2.86
N VAL A 16 -0.84 -5.41 -2.70
CA VAL A 16 -1.48 -5.20 -1.40
C VAL A 16 -2.47 -6.32 -1.16
N THR A 17 -2.40 -6.94 0.00
CA THR A 17 -3.35 -7.99 0.41
C THR A 17 -4.06 -7.55 1.68
N VAL A 18 -5.39 -7.61 1.68
CA VAL A 18 -6.25 -7.17 2.78
C VAL A 18 -7.05 -8.35 3.32
N ASP A 19 -6.93 -8.60 4.62
CA ASP A 19 -7.72 -9.57 5.36
C ASP A 19 -8.50 -8.86 6.46
N LEU A 20 -9.85 -8.86 6.36
CA LEU A 20 -10.71 -8.30 7.39
C LEU A 20 -10.74 -9.16 8.65
N ARG A 21 -10.78 -8.49 9.79
CA ARG A 21 -11.10 -9.09 11.08
C ARG A 21 -12.60 -8.87 11.41
N GLU A 22 -13.10 -9.62 12.38
CA GLU A 22 -14.50 -9.58 12.80
C GLU A 22 -14.93 -8.21 13.37
N ASP A 23 -14.00 -7.42 13.88
CA ASP A 23 -14.26 -6.08 14.42
C ASP A 23 -14.25 -4.96 13.37
N GLY A 24 -14.05 -5.28 12.10
CA GLY A 24 -13.97 -4.31 11.01
C GLY A 24 -12.58 -3.71 10.77
N SER A 25 -11.60 -4.08 11.58
CA SER A 25 -10.19 -3.80 11.28
C SER A 25 -9.67 -4.77 10.21
N ALA A 26 -8.49 -4.50 9.71
CA ALA A 26 -7.87 -5.33 8.68
C ALA A 26 -6.38 -5.54 8.94
N ASP A 27 -5.90 -6.73 8.60
CA ASP A 27 -4.47 -6.98 8.45
C ASP A 27 -4.11 -6.76 6.98
N ILE A 28 -3.20 -5.85 6.73
CA ILE A 28 -2.80 -5.45 5.38
C ILE A 28 -1.32 -5.79 5.19
N VAL A 29 -1.03 -6.47 4.08
CA VAL A 29 0.35 -6.74 3.65
C VAL A 29 0.65 -5.89 2.42
N TYR A 30 1.73 -5.14 2.49
CA TYR A 30 2.31 -4.40 1.37
C TYR A 30 3.57 -5.14 0.90
N ASP A 31 3.62 -5.49 -0.37
CA ASP A 31 4.74 -6.18 -1.01
C ASP A 31 5.14 -5.40 -2.26
N ILE A 32 6.27 -4.74 -2.21
CA ILE A 32 6.67 -3.73 -3.19
C ILE A 32 8.07 -4.06 -3.72
N THR A 33 8.22 -3.96 -5.04
CA THR A 33 9.51 -3.99 -5.71
C THR A 33 9.83 -2.60 -6.22
N TRP A 34 11.01 -2.09 -5.88
CA TRP A 34 11.46 -0.74 -6.23
C TRP A 34 12.75 -0.84 -7.05
N GLN A 35 12.82 -0.09 -8.14
CA GLN A 35 13.94 -0.08 -9.07
C GLN A 35 14.52 1.32 -9.19
N VAL A 36 15.79 1.46 -8.82
CA VAL A 36 16.58 2.66 -9.13
C VAL A 36 17.08 2.55 -10.58
N ILE A 37 16.90 3.59 -11.38
CA ILE A 37 17.22 3.59 -12.81
C ILE A 37 18.28 4.61 -13.20
N ASP A 38 18.40 5.72 -12.49
CA ASP A 38 19.33 6.79 -12.78
C ASP A 38 19.94 7.38 -11.50
N GLY A 39 20.91 8.25 -11.64
CA GLY A 39 21.61 8.89 -10.56
C GLY A 39 23.10 8.51 -10.47
N ASP A 40 23.86 9.32 -9.73
CA ASP A 40 25.27 9.08 -9.45
C ASP A 40 25.47 8.38 -8.08
N GLN A 41 26.71 8.33 -7.58
CA GLN A 41 27.01 7.68 -6.31
C GLN A 41 26.38 8.36 -5.08
N THR A 42 25.90 9.57 -5.22
CA THR A 42 25.21 10.32 -4.15
C THR A 42 23.69 10.15 -4.20
N ASP A 43 23.15 9.69 -5.33
CA ASP A 43 21.74 9.44 -5.56
C ASP A 43 21.42 7.96 -5.27
N TYR A 44 21.40 7.59 -4.01
CA TYR A 44 21.09 6.22 -3.60
C TYR A 44 19.76 6.16 -2.86
N LEU A 45 19.10 5.01 -2.98
CA LEU A 45 17.90 4.68 -2.25
C LEU A 45 18.27 3.96 -0.95
N SER A 46 17.91 4.53 0.19
CA SER A 46 18.12 3.94 1.51
C SER A 46 16.88 3.87 2.38
N TRP A 47 15.85 4.61 2.03
CA TRP A 47 14.56 4.60 2.72
C TRP A 47 13.45 5.11 1.82
N VAL A 48 12.23 4.70 2.13
CA VAL A 48 11.01 5.18 1.45
C VAL A 48 9.90 5.42 2.46
N LYS A 49 8.90 6.19 2.08
CA LYS A 49 7.62 6.31 2.79
C LYS A 49 6.52 5.71 1.93
N ILE A 50 5.71 4.85 2.54
CA ILE A 50 4.53 4.27 1.90
C ILE A 50 3.29 4.81 2.60
N GLY A 51 2.39 5.44 1.83
CA GLY A 51 1.15 6.01 2.36
C GLY A 51 0.24 4.95 2.96
N LEU A 52 -0.30 5.25 4.13
CA LEU A 52 -1.29 4.45 4.86
C LEU A 52 -2.64 5.16 4.84
N PRO A 53 -3.77 4.45 5.00
CA PRO A 53 -5.09 5.06 4.92
C PRO A 53 -5.38 6.13 5.96
N ASN A 54 -4.82 6.00 7.17
CA ASN A 54 -5.02 6.94 8.28
C ASN A 54 -4.03 6.67 9.41
N ALA A 55 -4.13 7.42 10.50
CA ALA A 55 -3.26 7.31 11.66
C ALA A 55 -3.55 6.10 12.57
N TYR A 56 -4.64 5.36 12.32
CA TYR A 56 -5.00 4.17 13.08
C TYR A 56 -4.33 2.93 12.50
N ALA A 57 -3.03 3.02 12.34
CA ALA A 57 -2.14 1.96 11.84
C ALA A 57 -1.25 1.50 13.00
N GLU A 58 -1.31 0.22 13.32
CA GLU A 58 -0.61 -0.39 14.45
C GLU A 58 0.17 -1.64 14.00
N ASP A 59 1.05 -2.12 14.85
CA ASP A 59 1.77 -3.39 14.66
C ASP A 59 2.48 -3.49 13.31
N LEU A 60 3.14 -2.40 12.87
CA LEU A 60 3.95 -2.43 11.67
C LEU A 60 5.07 -3.46 11.83
N THR A 61 5.07 -4.48 10.97
CA THR A 61 5.98 -5.62 11.08
C THR A 61 6.69 -5.87 9.76
N PRO A 62 8.03 -5.83 9.72
CA PRO A 62 8.77 -6.18 8.51
C PRO A 62 8.63 -7.69 8.22
N LEU A 63 8.42 -8.03 6.95
CA LEU A 63 8.29 -9.41 6.48
C LEU A 63 9.47 -9.87 5.63
N THR A 64 10.37 -8.96 5.27
CA THR A 64 11.60 -9.24 4.51
C THR A 64 12.81 -8.70 5.27
N ASP A 65 13.95 -9.35 5.10
CA ASP A 65 15.22 -8.93 5.70
C ASP A 65 15.86 -7.72 4.99
N THR A 66 15.28 -7.27 3.89
CA THR A 66 15.65 -6.02 3.22
C THR A 66 15.31 -4.77 4.03
N ILE A 67 14.41 -4.89 4.99
CA ILE A 67 14.00 -3.83 5.91
C ILE A 67 14.85 -3.90 7.19
N SER A 68 15.56 -2.83 7.52
CA SER A 68 16.29 -2.71 8.78
C SER A 68 15.53 -1.99 9.88
N ASP A 69 14.63 -1.07 9.52
CA ASP A 69 13.76 -0.35 10.44
C ASP A 69 12.42 -0.03 9.76
N LEU A 70 11.35 -0.10 10.53
CA LEU A 70 9.98 0.16 10.06
C LEU A 70 9.22 0.88 11.15
N GLN A 71 8.73 2.09 10.86
CA GLN A 71 8.00 2.91 11.81
C GLN A 71 6.86 3.66 11.14
N TYR A 72 5.77 3.85 11.88
CA TYR A 72 4.75 4.82 11.52
C TYR A 72 5.30 6.25 11.66
N THR A 73 4.96 7.12 10.72
CA THR A 73 5.20 8.57 10.83
C THR A 73 3.96 9.35 10.41
N GLY A 74 3.56 10.32 11.23
CA GLY A 74 2.43 11.22 10.99
C GLY A 74 2.84 12.59 10.45
N ASP A 75 4.08 12.76 9.98
CA ASP A 75 4.58 14.01 9.48
C ASP A 75 4.14 14.26 8.03
N GLY A 76 3.17 15.16 7.86
CA GLY A 76 2.58 15.50 6.56
C GLY A 76 1.55 14.52 6.01
N GLY A 77 1.10 13.57 6.82
CA GLY A 77 0.16 12.51 6.45
C GLY A 77 0.38 11.27 7.28
N SER A 78 -0.16 10.13 6.86
CA SER A 78 0.04 8.84 7.52
C SER A 78 0.91 7.95 6.65
N TYR A 79 2.09 7.56 7.14
CA TYR A 79 3.06 6.80 6.37
C TYR A 79 3.71 5.68 7.18
N ALA A 80 4.06 4.60 6.49
CA ALA A 80 5.08 3.67 6.94
C ALA A 80 6.44 4.15 6.41
N LYS A 81 7.35 4.50 7.30
CA LYS A 81 8.74 4.78 6.93
C LYS A 81 9.53 3.48 6.95
N VAL A 82 10.02 3.10 5.79
CA VAL A 82 10.79 1.88 5.56
C VAL A 82 12.25 2.25 5.35
N VAL A 83 13.13 1.80 6.24
CA VAL A 83 14.58 1.96 6.10
C VAL A 83 15.19 0.64 5.65
N PHE A 84 15.97 0.66 4.59
CA PHE A 84 16.56 -0.54 4.02
C PHE A 84 17.87 -0.94 4.72
N ALA A 85 18.16 -2.23 4.68
CA ALA A 85 19.39 -2.80 5.26
C ALA A 85 20.64 -2.40 4.47
N ARG A 86 20.48 -1.96 3.23
CA ARG A 86 21.56 -1.48 2.35
C ARG A 86 21.11 -0.33 1.48
N ARG A 87 22.07 0.28 0.77
CA ARG A 87 21.81 1.31 -0.25
C ARG A 87 21.62 0.64 -1.60
N TYR A 88 20.72 1.20 -2.42
CA TYR A 88 20.49 0.78 -3.81
C TYR A 88 20.82 1.92 -4.75
N TYR A 89 21.46 1.60 -5.87
CA TYR A 89 22.01 2.56 -6.79
C TYR A 89 21.47 2.33 -8.20
N SER A 90 21.68 3.30 -9.10
CA SER A 90 21.43 3.06 -10.52
C SER A 90 22.23 1.84 -11.02
N PRO A 91 21.76 1.14 -12.08
CA PRO A 91 22.49 -0.03 -12.60
C PRO A 91 23.94 0.25 -12.95
N LYS A 92 24.24 1.44 -13.47
CA LYS A 92 25.59 1.88 -13.79
C LYS A 92 26.49 1.96 -12.55
N VAL A 93 26.02 2.59 -11.50
CA VAL A 93 26.77 2.73 -10.25
C VAL A 93 26.86 1.38 -9.51
N ALA A 94 25.79 0.61 -9.49
CA ALA A 94 25.76 -0.73 -8.89
C ALA A 94 26.81 -1.65 -9.54
N ALA A 95 26.95 -1.61 -10.85
CA ALA A 95 27.97 -2.36 -11.57
C ALA A 95 29.41 -1.97 -11.18
N GLN A 96 29.65 -0.70 -10.86
CA GLN A 96 30.95 -0.19 -10.45
C GLN A 96 31.35 -0.56 -9.03
N ASN A 97 30.37 -0.59 -8.09
CA ASN A 97 30.63 -0.79 -6.67
C ASN A 97 30.23 -2.19 -6.15
N GLY A 98 29.76 -3.09 -7.02
CA GLY A 98 29.31 -4.43 -6.64
C GLY A 98 27.97 -4.43 -5.89
N GLY A 99 27.19 -3.34 -5.99
CA GLY A 99 25.91 -3.18 -5.32
C GLY A 99 24.72 -3.68 -6.14
N GLU A 100 23.55 -3.27 -5.71
CA GLU A 100 22.26 -3.62 -6.32
C GLU A 100 21.44 -2.37 -6.65
N SER A 101 20.55 -2.49 -7.62
CA SER A 101 19.68 -1.40 -8.09
C SER A 101 18.18 -1.69 -7.86
N ARG A 102 17.83 -2.89 -7.45
CA ARG A 102 16.44 -3.33 -7.21
C ARG A 102 16.29 -3.89 -5.81
N VAL A 103 15.21 -3.54 -5.15
CA VAL A 103 14.84 -4.07 -3.84
C VAL A 103 13.38 -4.52 -3.84
N ARG A 104 13.13 -5.71 -3.28
CA ARG A 104 11.81 -6.16 -2.88
C ARG A 104 11.71 -6.09 -1.37
N PHE A 105 10.66 -5.46 -0.86
CA PHE A 105 10.38 -5.38 0.57
C PHE A 105 8.90 -5.59 0.84
N ALA A 106 8.61 -6.21 1.96
CA ALA A 106 7.24 -6.44 2.38
C ALA A 106 7.10 -6.17 3.88
N PHE A 107 5.96 -5.64 4.27
CA PHE A 107 5.59 -5.41 5.65
C PHE A 107 4.08 -5.57 5.84
N SER A 108 3.68 -5.85 7.06
CA SER A 108 2.28 -5.90 7.46
C SER A 108 1.95 -4.77 8.43
N VAL A 109 0.68 -4.40 8.44
CA VAL A 109 0.10 -3.40 9.35
C VAL A 109 -1.29 -3.84 9.77
N HIS A 110 -1.63 -3.58 11.05
CA HIS A 110 -2.99 -3.68 11.54
C HIS A 110 -3.66 -2.32 11.41
N GLN A 111 -4.70 -2.24 10.58
CA GLN A 111 -5.36 -0.99 10.20
C GLN A 111 -6.80 -0.98 10.66
N SER A 112 -7.26 0.13 11.23
CA SER A 112 -8.66 0.37 11.53
C SER A 112 -9.19 1.65 10.88
N HIS A 113 -10.44 2.00 11.13
CA HIS A 113 -11.11 3.18 10.55
C HIS A 113 -11.18 3.16 9.02
N LEU A 114 -11.56 2.00 8.46
CA LEU A 114 -11.66 1.80 7.01
C LEU A 114 -13.10 1.72 6.51
N PHE A 115 -14.09 1.64 7.40
CA PHE A 115 -15.48 1.39 7.03
C PHE A 115 -16.42 2.49 7.49
N SER A 116 -17.58 2.56 6.82
CA SER A 116 -18.75 3.33 7.24
C SER A 116 -19.95 2.40 7.34
N LEU A 117 -20.73 2.51 8.43
CA LEU A 117 -21.95 1.75 8.61
C LEU A 117 -23.08 2.38 7.78
N ASN A 118 -23.80 1.55 7.04
CA ASN A 118 -24.93 1.97 6.21
C ASN A 118 -26.26 1.74 6.94
N SER A 119 -27.31 2.50 6.55
CA SER A 119 -28.64 2.37 7.14
C SER A 119 -29.36 1.07 6.77
N ASP A 120 -28.92 0.39 5.71
CA ASP A 120 -29.47 -0.90 5.26
C ASP A 120 -28.87 -2.10 5.99
N GLY A 121 -27.99 -1.83 6.95
CA GLY A 121 -27.34 -2.86 7.74
C GLY A 121 -26.15 -3.50 7.06
N THR A 122 -25.51 -2.82 6.15
CA THR A 122 -24.19 -3.18 5.58
C THR A 122 -23.13 -2.23 6.06
N ALA A 123 -21.86 -2.57 5.83
CA ALA A 123 -20.72 -1.67 6.01
C ALA A 123 -19.97 -1.54 4.69
N THR A 124 -19.57 -0.32 4.35
CA THR A 124 -18.76 -0.02 3.15
C THR A 124 -17.35 0.35 3.56
N PHE A 125 -16.39 -0.41 3.04
CA PHE A 125 -14.97 -0.11 3.17
C PHE A 125 -14.51 0.74 2.00
N GLU A 126 -13.72 1.77 2.31
CA GLU A 126 -12.98 2.54 1.33
C GLU A 126 -11.48 2.37 1.59
N PHE A 127 -10.73 2.06 0.55
CA PHE A 127 -9.29 1.85 0.66
C PHE A 127 -8.58 2.40 -0.57
N THR A 128 -7.64 3.30 -0.32
CA THR A 128 -6.72 3.83 -1.33
C THR A 128 -5.32 3.46 -0.90
N PRO A 129 -4.67 2.46 -1.53
CA PRO A 129 -3.26 2.20 -1.29
C PRO A 129 -2.41 3.44 -1.54
N GLY A 130 -1.32 3.59 -0.80
CA GLY A 130 -0.41 4.72 -0.97
C GLY A 130 -0.02 4.92 -2.44
N TRP A 131 -0.03 6.15 -2.90
CA TRP A 131 0.31 6.51 -4.27
C TRP A 131 1.40 7.59 -4.28
N PHE A 132 1.98 7.85 -5.44
CA PHE A 132 3.18 8.67 -5.57
C PHE A 132 3.00 9.77 -6.61
N ASP A 133 3.41 10.98 -6.27
CA ASP A 133 3.37 12.11 -7.20
C ASP A 133 4.40 11.99 -8.32
N ASP A 134 5.58 11.42 -8.02
CA ASP A 134 6.77 11.46 -8.88
C ASP A 134 7.22 10.09 -9.39
N LEU A 135 6.43 9.04 -9.19
CA LEU A 135 6.80 7.68 -9.58
C LEU A 135 5.75 7.03 -10.47
N VAL A 136 6.22 6.23 -11.40
CA VAL A 136 5.38 5.31 -12.17
C VAL A 136 5.33 3.96 -11.47
N VAL A 137 4.13 3.40 -11.33
CA VAL A 137 3.91 2.02 -10.89
C VAL A 137 3.55 1.19 -12.11
N GLU A 138 4.40 0.24 -12.46
CA GLU A 138 4.22 -0.56 -13.66
C GLU A 138 3.08 -1.56 -13.51
N HIS A 139 2.99 -2.22 -12.36
CA HIS A 139 1.94 -3.17 -12.06
C HIS A 139 1.47 -3.03 -10.61
N MET A 140 0.21 -2.73 -10.43
CA MET A 140 -0.43 -2.67 -9.13
C MET A 140 -1.57 -3.66 -9.05
N GLN A 141 -1.58 -4.46 -7.98
CA GLN A 141 -2.66 -5.38 -7.69
C GLN A 141 -3.08 -5.27 -6.21
N VAL A 142 -4.37 -5.21 -5.98
CA VAL A 142 -4.95 -5.34 -4.64
C VAL A 142 -5.74 -6.63 -4.57
N ARG A 143 -5.54 -7.38 -3.50
CA ARG A 143 -6.27 -8.60 -3.18
C ARG A 143 -6.97 -8.43 -1.85
N TRP A 144 -8.25 -8.66 -1.84
CA TRP A 144 -9.09 -8.55 -0.64
C TRP A 144 -9.74 -9.91 -0.39
N ARG A 145 -9.50 -10.49 0.79
CA ARG A 145 -10.10 -11.80 1.09
C ARG A 145 -11.62 -11.73 1.03
N SER A 146 -12.20 -12.53 0.15
CA SER A 146 -13.65 -12.58 -0.07
C SER A 146 -14.37 -13.25 1.11
N GLY A 147 -15.63 -12.91 1.25
CA GLY A 147 -16.54 -13.51 2.21
C GLY A 147 -17.96 -13.54 1.66
N ASP A 148 -18.86 -14.26 2.36
CA ASP A 148 -20.23 -14.41 1.95
C ASP A 148 -20.96 -13.06 1.88
N GLY A 149 -21.56 -12.78 0.72
CA GLY A 149 -22.31 -11.56 0.49
C GLY A 149 -21.50 -10.29 0.28
N PHE A 150 -20.16 -10.40 0.12
CA PHE A 150 -19.32 -9.26 -0.23
C PHE A 150 -19.66 -8.76 -1.63
N VAL A 151 -19.80 -7.45 -1.79
CA VAL A 151 -20.03 -6.77 -3.06
C VAL A 151 -18.92 -5.74 -3.25
N ALA A 152 -18.26 -5.78 -4.39
CA ALA A 152 -17.13 -4.91 -4.68
C ALA A 152 -17.06 -4.54 -6.16
N ASP A 153 -16.25 -3.54 -6.46
CA ASP A 153 -15.92 -3.08 -7.82
C ASP A 153 -14.67 -3.75 -8.39
N ASN A 154 -14.39 -4.97 -7.95
CA ASN A 154 -13.21 -5.76 -8.34
C ASN A 154 -13.23 -6.16 -9.81
N THR A 155 -12.04 -6.39 -10.37
CA THR A 155 -11.86 -6.81 -11.78
C THR A 155 -12.01 -8.31 -11.97
N SER A 156 -11.69 -9.11 -10.95
CA SER A 156 -11.74 -10.56 -10.99
C SER A 156 -11.79 -11.17 -9.59
N GLU A 157 -11.93 -12.49 -9.53
CA GLU A 157 -11.82 -13.27 -8.30
C GLU A 157 -10.90 -14.47 -8.56
N GLU A 158 -10.03 -14.77 -7.60
CA GLU A 158 -9.11 -15.90 -7.68
C GLU A 158 -8.70 -16.36 -6.29
N ASP A 159 -8.72 -17.67 -6.07
CA ASP A 159 -8.26 -18.32 -4.82
C ASP A 159 -8.89 -17.74 -3.53
N GLY A 160 -10.17 -17.34 -3.59
CA GLY A 160 -10.88 -16.78 -2.45
C GLY A 160 -10.60 -15.30 -2.20
N TYR A 161 -10.04 -14.60 -3.17
CA TYR A 161 -9.80 -13.16 -3.11
C TYR A 161 -10.57 -12.40 -4.20
N LEU A 162 -11.11 -11.25 -3.83
CA LEU A 162 -11.49 -10.21 -4.77
C LEU A 162 -10.21 -9.52 -5.25
N ILE A 163 -10.07 -9.33 -6.56
CA ILE A 163 -8.84 -8.81 -7.16
C ILE A 163 -9.14 -7.54 -7.94
N TRP A 164 -8.34 -6.52 -7.72
CA TRP A 164 -8.23 -5.34 -8.56
C TRP A 164 -6.85 -5.37 -9.21
N ASP A 165 -6.84 -5.48 -10.52
CA ASP A 165 -5.61 -5.45 -11.30
C ASP A 165 -5.58 -4.16 -12.12
N PHE A 166 -4.61 -3.30 -11.80
CA PHE A 166 -4.42 -2.02 -12.46
C PHE A 166 -3.24 -2.13 -13.42
N GLY A 167 -3.43 -1.62 -14.62
CA GLY A 167 -2.33 -1.46 -15.57
C GLY A 167 -1.32 -0.43 -15.08
N PRO A 168 -0.39 0.01 -15.93
CA PRO A 168 0.57 1.03 -15.54
C PRO A 168 -0.12 2.29 -15.01
N MET A 169 0.36 2.78 -13.87
CA MET A 169 -0.12 4.02 -13.24
C MET A 169 0.98 5.07 -13.33
N GLY A 170 0.63 6.20 -13.92
CA GLY A 170 1.54 7.34 -14.04
C GLY A 170 1.67 8.14 -12.75
N HIS A 171 2.43 9.21 -12.82
CA HIS A 171 2.61 10.16 -11.72
C HIS A 171 1.26 10.66 -11.20
N GLY A 172 1.09 10.69 -9.88
CA GLY A 172 -0.09 11.20 -9.21
C GLY A 172 -1.38 10.38 -9.37
N GLN A 173 -1.32 9.20 -9.97
CA GLN A 173 -2.47 8.31 -10.09
C GLN A 173 -2.65 7.45 -8.85
N SER A 174 -3.89 7.30 -8.41
CA SER A 174 -4.26 6.47 -7.27
C SER A 174 -5.33 5.44 -7.64
N ALA A 175 -5.35 4.34 -6.90
CA ALA A 175 -6.38 3.31 -6.98
C ALA A 175 -7.35 3.49 -5.81
N ASN A 176 -8.65 3.53 -6.08
CA ASN A 176 -9.70 3.55 -5.07
C ASN A 176 -10.48 2.25 -5.11
N ILE A 177 -10.66 1.64 -3.94
CA ILE A 177 -11.31 0.35 -3.79
C ILE A 177 -12.48 0.49 -2.81
N HIS A 178 -13.62 -0.10 -3.17
CA HIS A 178 -14.82 -0.14 -2.35
C HIS A 178 -15.28 -1.58 -2.20
N VAL A 179 -15.54 -1.98 -0.94
CA VAL A 179 -16.09 -3.29 -0.61
C VAL A 179 -17.23 -3.09 0.37
N THR A 180 -18.39 -3.64 0.06
CA THR A 180 -19.55 -3.63 0.94
C THR A 180 -19.77 -5.03 1.52
N VAL A 181 -19.92 -5.11 2.84
CA VAL A 181 -20.10 -6.38 3.58
C VAL A 181 -21.44 -6.41 4.30
N PRO A 182 -22.07 -7.60 4.51
CA PRO A 182 -23.36 -7.72 5.16
C PRO A 182 -23.33 -7.41 6.66
N VAL A 183 -24.50 -7.09 7.21
CA VAL A 183 -24.72 -6.74 8.63
C VAL A 183 -24.29 -7.81 9.63
N THR A 184 -24.47 -9.09 9.28
CA THR A 184 -24.08 -10.19 10.17
C THR A 184 -22.62 -10.17 10.53
N THR A 185 -21.80 -9.62 9.63
CA THR A 185 -20.40 -9.34 9.89
C THR A 185 -20.23 -7.98 10.59
N ALA A 186 -21.04 -6.99 10.22
CA ALA A 186 -20.99 -5.64 10.76
C ALA A 186 -21.51 -5.51 12.20
N GLU A 187 -22.25 -6.48 12.73
CA GLU A 187 -22.73 -6.46 14.10
C GLU A 187 -21.61 -6.45 15.15
N THR A 188 -20.43 -6.94 14.81
CA THR A 188 -19.25 -6.93 15.67
C THR A 188 -18.37 -5.71 15.45
N PHE A 189 -18.71 -4.86 14.48
CA PHE A 189 -17.93 -3.67 14.15
C PHE A 189 -18.18 -2.56 15.17
N ASP A 190 -17.09 -1.97 15.64
CA ASP A 190 -17.15 -0.84 16.57
C ASP A 190 -17.61 0.44 15.84
N PRO A 191 -18.77 1.03 16.19
CA PRO A 191 -19.22 2.26 15.57
C PRO A 191 -18.27 3.45 15.76
N ASP A 192 -17.42 3.43 16.79
CA ASP A 192 -16.44 4.46 17.04
C ASP A 192 -15.19 4.32 16.17
N ALA A 193 -15.01 3.17 15.50
CA ALA A 193 -13.93 2.90 14.56
C ALA A 193 -14.33 3.07 13.09
N GLN A 194 -15.30 3.93 12.81
CA GLN A 194 -15.71 4.28 11.46
C GLN A 194 -14.75 5.27 10.82
N LEU A 195 -14.64 5.18 9.50
CA LEU A 195 -13.92 6.16 8.69
C LEU A 195 -14.66 7.51 8.75
N THR A 196 -13.96 8.55 9.14
CA THR A 196 -14.46 9.92 9.11
C THR A 196 -13.65 10.77 8.13
N ALA A 197 -14.22 11.90 7.69
CA ALA A 197 -13.50 12.82 6.81
C ALA A 197 -12.20 13.37 7.45
N ALA A 198 -12.15 13.43 8.79
CA ALA A 198 -10.98 13.90 9.51
C ALA A 198 -9.85 12.86 9.58
N ASP A 199 -10.20 11.56 9.46
CA ASP A 199 -9.25 10.46 9.53
C ASP A 199 -8.75 10.03 8.14
N TYR A 200 -9.46 10.44 7.09
CA TYR A 200 -9.16 10.01 5.73
C TYR A 200 -7.84 10.64 5.24
N ASP A 201 -6.93 9.76 4.87
CA ASP A 201 -5.70 10.10 4.17
C ASP A 201 -5.73 9.37 2.82
N ASP A 202 -5.56 10.09 1.73
CA ASP A 202 -5.58 9.49 0.39
C ASP A 202 -4.30 8.72 0.05
N GLY A 203 -3.35 8.67 1.00
CA GLY A 203 -2.09 7.94 0.84
C GLY A 203 -1.12 8.59 -0.13
N GLY A 204 -1.36 9.84 -0.51
CA GLY A 204 -0.48 10.57 -1.40
C GLY A 204 0.84 10.96 -0.75
N MET A 205 1.91 10.73 -1.46
CA MET A 205 3.26 11.15 -1.08
C MET A 205 3.66 12.34 -1.93
N THR A 206 3.79 13.49 -1.30
CA THR A 206 4.26 14.73 -1.93
C THR A 206 5.74 14.96 -1.70
#